data_60ddbcbe499a148e2e4911148ba3617b
#
_entry.id   60ddbcbe499a148e2e4911148ba3617b
#
_cell.length_a   1.000
_cell.length_b   1.000
_cell.length_c   1.000
_cell.angle_alpha   90.00
_cell.angle_beta   90.00
_cell.angle_gamma   90.00
#
_symmetry.space_group_name_H-M   'P 1'
#
loop_
_entity.id
_entity.type
_entity.pdbx_description
1 polymer ?
#
loop_
_entity_poly.entity_id
_entity_poly.type
_entity_poly.pdbx_seq_one_letter_code
_entity_poly.pdbx_strand_id
1 'polypeptide(L)'
;MKKIFIISLFSAAIIIISCQKQLEFQPKQIYYDNYYQTSEDAVGAINAVYSLLTFVNQYNSYLWLVQDIASDDCDARETLNDPNIHQFDQYTLEATNTYLSGIWQGSYLGISRANVVLEKVPEINMDSTLKRQILGEALFLRGLFYFNLVRVFGDVPLVLKPVSASLTDEEVYVSRTSVDEVYNQIIEDFKSASEKCPTVYNNAADKGRATKGAALGLLAKVYLTSEQWSDAATTAKDLMDMGIYGLWDDYSGNFKDINRNGKESVFAAQFYSGVPSQNNQIVISGLPSIPGVFPAGVEIMLPTEDLLNSFEEGDYRKEVTFFDQYWYDTFDPHIWKHWDQDTYEADQTAQCGSNFAIMRYAEVLLIYAEALNEVSGPSAEAYDAINQVRARARNGNPDVLPDITGLSQEDFREAVLHERRVEFVNEGQRWYDLVRTGNLIEYVKQAKGDKANPQAFNYVFPIPQREIDNNHNLTQNPNY
;
A
#
# COMPACT_ATOMS: atom_id res chain seq x y z
N MET A 1 -72.82 13.19 -33.03
CA MET A 1 -71.95 11.97 -32.88
C MET A 1 -70.74 11.98 -33.78
N LYS A 2 -70.78 12.26 -35.08
CA LYS A 2 -69.59 12.26 -35.97
C LYS A 2 -68.51 13.27 -35.58
N LYS A 3 -68.83 14.46 -35.05
CA LYS A 3 -67.82 15.46 -34.65
C LYS A 3 -67.09 15.08 -33.35
N ILE A 4 -67.68 14.38 -32.41
CA ILE A 4 -67.09 13.91 -31.18
C ILE A 4 -66.14 12.76 -31.48
N PHE A 5 -66.41 11.90 -32.44
CA PHE A 5 -65.57 10.80 -32.86
C PHE A 5 -64.23 11.25 -33.54
N ILE A 6 -64.30 12.34 -34.31
CA ILE A 6 -63.12 12.93 -35.00
C ILE A 6 -62.19 13.61 -34.00
N ILE A 7 -62.74 14.29 -32.96
CA ILE A 7 -61.95 14.94 -31.91
C ILE A 7 -61.25 13.86 -31.05
N SER A 8 -61.91 12.75 -30.72
CA SER A 8 -61.34 11.62 -29.99
C SER A 8 -60.25 10.91 -30.77
N LEU A 9 -60.38 10.77 -32.09
CA LEU A 9 -59.32 10.17 -32.94
C LEU A 9 -58.08 11.07 -33.06
N PHE A 10 -58.27 12.40 -33.10
CA PHE A 10 -57.15 13.36 -33.16
C PHE A 10 -56.42 13.45 -31.84
N SER A 11 -57.09 13.35 -30.69
CA SER A 11 -56.48 13.31 -29.37
C SER A 11 -55.69 12.01 -29.14
N ALA A 12 -56.17 10.87 -29.62
CA ALA A 12 -55.46 9.59 -29.55
C ALA A 12 -54.21 9.57 -30.42
N ALA A 13 -54.22 10.23 -31.60
CA ALA A 13 -53.07 10.33 -32.48
C ALA A 13 -51.94 11.23 -31.89
N ILE A 14 -52.28 12.28 -31.15
CA ILE A 14 -51.29 13.17 -30.49
C ILE A 14 -50.62 12.47 -29.31
N ILE A 15 -51.31 11.59 -28.59
CA ILE A 15 -50.74 10.82 -27.47
C ILE A 15 -49.71 9.78 -27.98
N ILE A 16 -49.93 9.21 -29.16
CA ILE A 16 -48.99 8.21 -29.73
C ILE A 16 -47.69 8.87 -30.22
N ILE A 17 -47.72 10.12 -30.70
CA ILE A 17 -46.51 10.82 -31.18
C ILE A 17 -45.69 11.37 -30.01
N SER A 18 -46.28 11.64 -28.84
CA SER A 18 -45.57 12.13 -27.65
C SER A 18 -44.75 11.06 -26.94
N CYS A 19 -45.12 9.78 -27.08
CA CYS A 19 -44.37 8.68 -26.42
C CYS A 19 -43.17 8.18 -27.19
N GLN A 20 -43.02 8.46 -28.48
CA GLN A 20 -41.89 7.94 -29.26
C GLN A 20 -40.55 8.65 -28.95
N LYS A 21 -40.57 9.93 -28.58
CA LYS A 21 -39.32 10.65 -28.25
C LYS A 21 -38.74 10.35 -26.87
N GLN A 22 -39.53 9.74 -25.98
CA GLN A 22 -39.03 9.35 -24.64
C GLN A 22 -38.58 7.88 -24.55
N LEU A 23 -38.83 7.09 -25.62
CA LEU A 23 -38.42 5.67 -25.68
C LEU A 23 -37.12 5.44 -26.46
N GLU A 24 -36.51 6.47 -27.04
CA GLU A 24 -35.14 6.43 -27.55
C GLU A 24 -34.12 6.77 -26.47
N PHE A 25 -34.25 6.24 -25.27
CA PHE A 25 -33.09 5.95 -24.44
C PHE A 25 -32.44 4.73 -25.07
N GLN A 26 -31.58 4.96 -26.03
CA GLN A 26 -30.51 3.99 -26.28
C GLN A 26 -29.81 3.84 -24.95
N PRO A 27 -29.80 2.65 -24.32
CA PRO A 27 -28.86 2.42 -23.24
C PRO A 27 -27.51 2.80 -23.83
N LYS A 28 -26.84 3.79 -23.26
CA LYS A 28 -25.44 4.03 -23.56
C LYS A 28 -24.71 2.78 -23.08
N GLN A 29 -24.72 1.75 -23.92
CA GLN A 29 -23.79 0.65 -23.71
C GLN A 29 -22.42 1.29 -23.86
N ILE A 30 -21.75 1.41 -22.74
CA ILE A 30 -20.37 1.85 -22.69
C ILE A 30 -19.59 0.68 -23.28
N TYR A 31 -19.32 0.75 -24.58
CA TYR A 31 -18.37 -0.13 -25.23
C TYR A 31 -16.96 0.41 -24.95
N TYR A 32 -16.01 -0.47 -24.74
CA TYR A 32 -14.60 -0.15 -24.55
C TYR A 32 -14.08 0.86 -25.59
N ASP A 33 -14.50 0.74 -26.86
CA ASP A 33 -14.08 1.61 -27.97
C ASP A 33 -14.73 3.01 -27.95
N ASN A 34 -15.80 3.23 -27.18
CA ASN A 34 -16.56 4.49 -27.15
C ASN A 34 -16.42 5.25 -25.80
N TYR A 35 -15.68 4.71 -24.84
CA TYR A 35 -15.61 5.29 -23.50
C TYR A 35 -14.55 6.42 -23.42
N TYR A 36 -13.37 6.23 -23.99
CA TYR A 36 -12.23 7.14 -23.84
C TYR A 36 -12.27 8.29 -24.85
N GLN A 37 -13.20 9.22 -24.69
CA GLN A 37 -13.45 10.32 -25.64
C GLN A 37 -13.15 11.71 -25.06
N THR A 38 -13.35 11.88 -23.74
CA THR A 38 -13.31 13.19 -23.07
C THR A 38 -12.31 13.25 -21.95
N SER A 39 -12.00 14.44 -21.44
CA SER A 39 -11.17 14.64 -20.25
C SER A 39 -11.79 13.99 -19.01
N GLU A 40 -13.11 14.00 -18.89
CA GLU A 40 -13.86 13.38 -17.81
C GLU A 40 -13.70 11.85 -17.83
N ASP A 41 -13.69 11.25 -19.02
CA ASP A 41 -13.43 9.82 -19.18
C ASP A 41 -11.99 9.47 -18.74
N ALA A 42 -11.01 10.29 -19.09
CA ALA A 42 -9.63 10.11 -18.66
C ALA A 42 -9.49 10.21 -17.14
N VAL A 43 -10.15 11.19 -16.50
CA VAL A 43 -10.17 11.35 -15.05
C VAL A 43 -10.89 10.16 -14.39
N GLY A 44 -12.03 9.73 -14.94
CA GLY A 44 -12.74 8.54 -14.48
C GLY A 44 -11.89 7.27 -14.54
N ALA A 45 -11.15 7.10 -15.63
CA ALA A 45 -10.26 5.95 -15.83
C ALA A 45 -9.13 5.89 -14.81
N ILE A 46 -8.41 7.00 -14.57
CA ILE A 46 -7.35 7.01 -13.57
C ILE A 46 -7.90 6.85 -12.13
N ASN A 47 -9.07 7.42 -11.82
CA ASN A 47 -9.71 7.21 -10.54
C ASN A 47 -10.08 5.73 -10.31
N ALA A 48 -10.46 5.01 -11.37
CA ALA A 48 -10.71 3.57 -11.29
C ALA A 48 -9.42 2.75 -11.02
N VAL A 49 -8.24 3.27 -11.33
CA VAL A 49 -6.95 2.66 -10.91
C VAL A 49 -6.70 2.93 -9.43
N TYR A 50 -6.82 4.18 -8.98
CA TYR A 50 -6.66 4.54 -7.56
C TYR A 50 -7.59 3.77 -6.64
N SER A 51 -8.85 3.55 -7.05
CA SER A 51 -9.84 2.86 -6.21
C SER A 51 -9.41 1.45 -5.79
N LEU A 52 -8.52 0.81 -6.56
CA LEU A 52 -8.02 -0.52 -6.22
C LEU A 52 -7.10 -0.52 -5.01
N LEU A 53 -6.45 0.60 -4.69
CA LEU A 53 -5.60 0.69 -3.50
C LEU A 53 -6.38 0.41 -2.20
N THR A 54 -7.68 0.73 -2.18
CA THR A 54 -8.55 0.53 -1.01
C THR A 54 -9.32 -0.78 -1.02
N PHE A 55 -9.05 -1.69 -1.95
CA PHE A 55 -9.66 -3.00 -1.94
C PHE A 55 -9.05 -3.89 -0.85
N VAL A 56 -9.85 -4.83 -0.33
CA VAL A 56 -9.45 -5.76 0.73
C VAL A 56 -8.21 -6.57 0.35
N ASN A 57 -8.08 -6.94 -0.91
CA ASN A 57 -6.94 -7.67 -1.45
C ASN A 57 -5.72 -6.79 -1.81
N GLN A 58 -5.76 -5.52 -1.41
CA GLN A 58 -4.67 -4.57 -1.48
C GLN A 58 -4.44 -3.93 -0.10
N TYR A 59 -4.34 -2.59 -0.01
CA TYR A 59 -3.98 -1.88 1.23
C TYR A 59 -5.10 -1.76 2.26
N ASN A 60 -6.33 -2.25 1.98
CA ASN A 60 -7.35 -2.34 3.02
C ASN A 60 -7.10 -3.52 3.99
N SER A 61 -6.44 -4.60 3.54
CA SER A 61 -6.14 -5.74 4.42
C SER A 61 -4.95 -6.57 3.95
N TYR A 62 -5.05 -7.31 2.85
CA TYR A 62 -4.17 -8.43 2.54
C TYR A 62 -2.69 -8.07 2.47
N LEU A 63 -2.33 -6.92 1.86
CA LEU A 63 -0.93 -6.57 1.69
C LEU A 63 -0.19 -6.35 3.01
N TRP A 64 -0.73 -5.58 3.94
CA TRP A 64 -0.06 -5.34 5.21
C TRP A 64 -0.21 -6.50 6.19
N LEU A 65 -1.39 -7.14 6.21
CA LEU A 65 -1.70 -8.20 7.16
C LEU A 65 -0.76 -9.41 6.99
N VAL A 66 -0.57 -9.87 5.75
CA VAL A 66 0.30 -11.04 5.49
C VAL A 66 1.76 -10.74 5.76
N GLN A 67 2.22 -9.51 5.55
CA GLN A 67 3.60 -9.13 5.85
C GLN A 67 3.84 -8.97 7.35
N ASP A 68 2.90 -8.38 8.10
CA ASP A 68 3.06 -8.24 9.54
C ASP A 68 3.04 -9.62 10.23
N ILE A 69 2.13 -10.52 9.84
CA ILE A 69 2.04 -11.88 10.41
C ILE A 69 3.22 -12.76 9.96
N ALA A 70 3.72 -12.63 8.74
CA ALA A 70 4.88 -13.39 8.28
C ALA A 70 6.21 -12.83 8.82
N SER A 71 6.21 -11.70 9.53
CA SER A 71 7.41 -11.14 10.16
C SER A 71 7.62 -11.67 11.57
N ASP A 72 8.63 -11.14 12.24
CA ASP A 72 8.93 -11.33 13.66
C ASP A 72 8.10 -10.41 14.57
N ASP A 73 7.25 -9.54 14.00
CA ASP A 73 6.51 -8.53 14.75
C ASP A 73 5.15 -9.03 15.27
N CYS A 74 4.42 -9.83 14.50
CA CYS A 74 3.06 -10.23 14.87
C CYS A 74 2.81 -11.73 14.73
N ASP A 75 2.07 -12.30 15.67
CA ASP A 75 1.45 -13.62 15.59
C ASP A 75 0.00 -13.50 15.11
N ALA A 76 -0.49 -14.50 14.37
CA ALA A 76 -1.92 -14.66 14.16
C ALA A 76 -2.56 -15.13 15.46
N ARG A 77 -3.73 -14.57 15.84
CA ARG A 77 -4.44 -15.03 17.03
C ARG A 77 -4.77 -16.53 16.94
N GLU A 78 -4.35 -17.34 17.91
CA GLU A 78 -4.47 -18.81 17.88
C GLU A 78 -5.91 -19.31 17.69
N THR A 79 -6.90 -18.58 18.22
CA THR A 79 -8.31 -18.94 18.13
C THR A 79 -8.99 -18.47 16.84
N LEU A 80 -8.26 -17.81 15.92
CA LEU A 80 -8.79 -17.35 14.66
C LEU A 80 -9.10 -18.54 13.74
N ASN A 81 -10.36 -18.66 13.33
CA ASN A 81 -10.78 -19.73 12.42
C ASN A 81 -10.51 -19.35 10.96
N ASP A 82 -9.27 -19.09 10.64
CA ASP A 82 -8.79 -18.83 9.26
C ASP A 82 -7.46 -19.57 9.00
N PRO A 83 -7.52 -20.78 8.42
CA PRO A 83 -6.31 -21.55 8.15
C PRO A 83 -5.34 -20.88 7.18
N ASN A 84 -5.82 -19.98 6.29
CA ASN A 84 -4.94 -19.30 5.34
C ASN A 84 -4.04 -18.27 6.04
N ILE A 85 -4.51 -17.59 7.08
CA ILE A 85 -3.70 -16.66 7.87
C ILE A 85 -2.62 -17.42 8.66
N HIS A 86 -2.97 -18.57 9.26
CA HIS A 86 -2.01 -19.38 10.02
C HIS A 86 -0.88 -19.94 9.15
N GLN A 87 -1.08 -20.09 7.84
CA GLN A 87 0.00 -20.48 6.93
C GLN A 87 1.15 -19.46 6.87
N PHE A 88 0.86 -18.15 7.01
CA PHE A 88 1.90 -17.12 7.06
C PHE A 88 2.65 -17.15 8.39
N ASP A 89 1.92 -17.31 9.48
CA ASP A 89 2.47 -17.38 10.82
C ASP A 89 3.40 -18.59 11.02
N GLN A 90 3.01 -19.75 10.47
CA GLN A 90 3.70 -21.03 10.61
C GLN A 90 4.70 -21.33 9.47
N TYR A 91 4.69 -20.55 8.39
CA TYR A 91 5.45 -20.82 7.15
C TYR A 91 5.11 -22.15 6.47
N THR A 92 3.81 -22.48 6.47
CA THR A 92 3.24 -23.66 5.81
C THR A 92 2.44 -23.28 4.56
N LEU A 93 2.91 -22.26 3.85
CA LEU A 93 2.21 -21.64 2.73
C LEU A 93 1.97 -22.61 1.57
N GLU A 94 0.75 -22.62 1.08
CA GLU A 94 0.31 -23.39 -0.08
C GLU A 94 -0.11 -22.48 -1.24
N ALA A 95 0.04 -22.94 -2.47
CA ALA A 95 -0.37 -22.21 -3.68
C ALA A 95 -1.89 -21.94 -3.75
N THR A 96 -2.69 -22.63 -2.94
CA THR A 96 -4.14 -22.45 -2.80
C THR A 96 -4.55 -21.36 -1.82
N ASN A 97 -3.59 -20.72 -1.15
CA ASN A 97 -3.85 -19.64 -0.19
C ASN A 97 -4.62 -18.47 -0.81
N THR A 98 -5.76 -18.13 -0.19
CA THR A 98 -6.71 -17.14 -0.75
C THR A 98 -6.19 -15.71 -0.68
N TYR A 99 -5.35 -15.37 0.32
CA TYR A 99 -4.73 -14.06 0.44
C TYR A 99 -3.73 -13.80 -0.70
N LEU A 100 -2.88 -14.79 -1.00
CA LEU A 100 -1.93 -14.70 -2.11
C LEU A 100 -2.64 -14.56 -3.45
N SER A 101 -3.70 -15.34 -3.67
CA SER A 101 -4.54 -15.24 -4.86
C SER A 101 -5.18 -13.85 -4.98
N GLY A 102 -5.65 -13.28 -3.86
CA GLY A 102 -6.22 -11.94 -3.82
C GLY A 102 -5.20 -10.86 -4.15
N ILE A 103 -4.01 -10.89 -3.55
CA ILE A 103 -2.91 -9.93 -3.80
C ILE A 103 -2.53 -9.95 -5.30
N TRP A 104 -2.35 -11.14 -5.88
CA TRP A 104 -2.04 -11.31 -7.30
C TRP A 104 -3.12 -10.67 -8.18
N GLN A 105 -4.37 -11.09 -8.01
CA GLN A 105 -5.48 -10.62 -8.83
C GLN A 105 -5.72 -9.11 -8.71
N GLY A 106 -5.67 -8.56 -7.50
CA GLY A 106 -5.84 -7.13 -7.27
C GLY A 106 -4.74 -6.31 -7.92
N SER A 107 -3.49 -6.77 -7.84
CA SER A 107 -2.35 -6.08 -8.45
C SER A 107 -2.41 -6.13 -9.99
N TYR A 108 -2.69 -7.28 -10.59
CA TYR A 108 -2.82 -7.38 -12.04
C TYR A 108 -4.05 -6.64 -12.58
N LEU A 109 -5.14 -6.55 -11.83
CA LEU A 109 -6.27 -5.69 -12.19
C LEU A 109 -5.85 -4.21 -12.22
N GLY A 110 -5.02 -3.78 -11.25
CA GLY A 110 -4.45 -2.44 -11.22
C GLY A 110 -3.55 -2.15 -12.43
N ILE A 111 -2.65 -3.08 -12.73
CA ILE A 111 -1.76 -3.02 -13.89
C ILE A 111 -2.57 -2.94 -15.20
N SER A 112 -3.57 -3.79 -15.34
CA SER A 112 -4.43 -3.81 -16.53
C SER A 112 -5.14 -2.48 -16.74
N ARG A 113 -5.75 -1.90 -15.69
CA ARG A 113 -6.41 -0.59 -15.77
C ARG A 113 -5.41 0.53 -16.06
N ALA A 114 -4.22 0.52 -15.45
CA ALA A 114 -3.17 1.50 -15.71
C ALA A 114 -2.70 1.42 -17.18
N ASN A 115 -2.51 0.22 -17.73
CA ASN A 115 -2.15 0.02 -19.13
C ASN A 115 -3.21 0.59 -20.07
N VAL A 116 -4.49 0.44 -19.76
CA VAL A 116 -5.59 1.06 -20.55
C VAL A 116 -5.48 2.59 -20.53
N VAL A 117 -5.22 3.20 -19.37
CA VAL A 117 -5.01 4.65 -19.26
C VAL A 117 -3.83 5.08 -20.14
N LEU A 118 -2.71 4.37 -20.05
CA LEU A 118 -1.48 4.67 -20.80
C LEU A 118 -1.66 4.53 -22.33
N GLU A 119 -2.54 3.62 -22.78
CA GLU A 119 -2.83 3.44 -24.21
C GLU A 119 -3.86 4.44 -24.73
N LYS A 120 -4.96 4.68 -24.00
CA LYS A 120 -6.11 5.43 -24.51
C LYS A 120 -6.05 6.93 -24.26
N VAL A 121 -5.52 7.38 -23.12
CA VAL A 121 -5.51 8.81 -22.77
C VAL A 121 -4.66 9.67 -23.71
N PRO A 122 -3.53 9.20 -24.30
CA PRO A 122 -2.80 9.96 -25.30
C PRO A 122 -3.64 10.43 -26.49
N GLU A 123 -4.63 9.63 -26.91
CA GLU A 123 -5.49 9.90 -28.07
C GLU A 123 -6.60 10.93 -27.76
N ILE A 124 -6.93 11.17 -26.51
CA ILE A 124 -7.99 12.09 -26.11
C ILE A 124 -7.56 13.55 -26.38
N ASN A 125 -8.42 14.32 -27.04
CA ASN A 125 -8.20 15.77 -27.16
C ASN A 125 -8.61 16.50 -25.88
N MET A 126 -7.63 16.84 -25.03
CA MET A 126 -7.81 17.45 -23.72
C MET A 126 -6.65 18.37 -23.35
N ASP A 127 -6.77 19.09 -22.24
CA ASP A 127 -5.66 19.90 -21.70
C ASP A 127 -4.39 19.07 -21.53
N SER A 128 -3.28 19.59 -22.05
CA SER A 128 -2.00 18.86 -22.10
C SER A 128 -1.38 18.67 -20.72
N THR A 129 -1.63 19.59 -19.79
CA THR A 129 -1.12 19.51 -18.41
C THR A 129 -1.84 18.40 -17.65
N LEU A 130 -3.18 18.37 -17.74
CA LEU A 130 -3.99 17.31 -17.13
C LEU A 130 -3.68 15.94 -17.76
N LYS A 131 -3.52 15.88 -19.10
CA LYS A 131 -3.10 14.66 -19.79
C LYS A 131 -1.78 14.12 -19.26
N ARG A 132 -0.76 14.99 -19.18
CA ARG A 132 0.57 14.64 -18.67
C ARG A 132 0.49 14.13 -17.23
N GLN A 133 -0.30 14.78 -16.37
CA GLN A 133 -0.53 14.40 -14.99
C GLN A 133 -1.16 13.00 -14.90
N ILE A 134 -2.26 12.73 -15.62
CA ILE A 134 -2.96 11.43 -15.62
C ILE A 134 -2.01 10.31 -16.09
N LEU A 135 -1.20 10.55 -17.10
CA LEU A 135 -0.21 9.58 -17.58
C LEU A 135 0.88 9.32 -16.52
N GLY A 136 1.32 10.36 -15.79
CA GLY A 136 2.24 10.22 -14.67
C GLY A 136 1.67 9.40 -13.54
N GLU A 137 0.41 9.66 -13.17
CA GLU A 137 -0.31 8.90 -12.14
C GLU A 137 -0.50 7.42 -12.54
N ALA A 138 -0.79 7.14 -13.82
CA ALA A 138 -0.94 5.77 -14.30
C ALA A 138 0.39 4.99 -14.27
N LEU A 139 1.50 5.62 -14.65
CA LEU A 139 2.84 5.04 -14.51
C LEU A 139 3.18 4.76 -13.05
N PHE A 140 2.96 5.74 -12.18
CA PHE A 140 3.17 5.59 -10.75
C PHE A 140 2.41 4.39 -10.17
N LEU A 141 1.12 4.27 -10.46
CA LEU A 141 0.29 3.18 -9.94
C LEU A 141 0.69 1.82 -10.54
N ARG A 142 1.06 1.78 -11.83
CA ARG A 142 1.56 0.54 -12.45
C ARG A 142 2.85 0.08 -11.80
N GLY A 143 3.81 0.98 -11.60
CA GLY A 143 5.06 0.69 -10.87
C GLY A 143 4.80 0.21 -9.45
N LEU A 144 3.86 0.81 -8.72
CA LEU A 144 3.49 0.39 -7.37
C LEU A 144 2.90 -1.02 -7.33
N PHE A 145 1.97 -1.36 -8.24
CA PHE A 145 1.39 -2.71 -8.29
C PHE A 145 2.44 -3.76 -8.67
N TYR A 146 3.36 -3.46 -9.61
CA TYR A 146 4.47 -4.35 -9.90
C TYR A 146 5.44 -4.49 -8.73
N PHE A 147 5.72 -3.41 -8.01
CA PHE A 147 6.57 -3.45 -6.83
C PHE A 147 5.97 -4.32 -5.71
N ASN A 148 4.64 -4.29 -5.54
CA ASN A 148 3.97 -5.22 -4.62
C ASN A 148 4.10 -6.68 -5.08
N LEU A 149 3.90 -6.95 -6.38
CA LEU A 149 3.99 -8.31 -6.92
C LEU A 149 5.40 -8.90 -6.80
N VAL A 150 6.42 -8.19 -7.30
CA VAL A 150 7.79 -8.71 -7.37
C VAL A 150 8.37 -9.00 -5.99
N ARG A 151 8.06 -8.18 -4.99
CA ARG A 151 8.52 -8.41 -3.62
C ARG A 151 7.85 -9.62 -2.95
N VAL A 152 6.61 -9.93 -3.33
CA VAL A 152 5.86 -11.07 -2.76
C VAL A 152 6.18 -12.38 -3.49
N PHE A 153 6.23 -12.34 -4.82
CA PHE A 153 6.23 -13.56 -5.66
C PHE A 153 7.55 -13.82 -6.40
N GLY A 154 8.50 -12.88 -6.37
CA GLY A 154 9.71 -12.98 -7.19
C GLY A 154 9.41 -12.71 -8.67
N ASP A 155 9.87 -13.58 -9.57
CA ASP A 155 9.59 -13.47 -11.00
C ASP A 155 8.07 -13.47 -11.26
N VAL A 156 7.59 -12.51 -12.07
CA VAL A 156 6.17 -12.35 -12.41
C VAL A 156 5.98 -11.96 -13.88
N PRO A 157 4.86 -12.26 -14.51
CA PRO A 157 4.57 -11.80 -15.88
C PRO A 157 4.62 -10.27 -16.01
N LEU A 158 5.41 -9.76 -16.94
CA LEU A 158 5.50 -8.33 -17.23
C LEU A 158 4.57 -7.96 -18.39
N VAL A 159 3.37 -7.47 -18.07
CA VAL A 159 2.30 -7.11 -18.99
C VAL A 159 2.22 -5.58 -19.09
N LEU A 160 2.63 -5.01 -20.22
CA LEU A 160 2.72 -3.55 -20.42
C LEU A 160 1.66 -3.00 -21.37
N LYS A 161 0.80 -3.87 -21.91
CA LYS A 161 -0.29 -3.49 -22.82
C LYS A 161 -1.63 -4.00 -22.30
N PRO A 162 -2.73 -3.34 -22.62
CA PRO A 162 -4.06 -3.86 -22.30
C PRO A 162 -4.32 -5.20 -23.01
N VAL A 163 -5.05 -6.08 -22.36
CA VAL A 163 -5.52 -7.32 -23.00
C VAL A 163 -6.63 -6.94 -24.00
N SER A 164 -6.49 -7.37 -25.25
CA SER A 164 -7.48 -7.18 -26.31
C SER A 164 -7.77 -8.50 -27.04
N ALA A 165 -8.91 -8.57 -27.71
CA ALA A 165 -9.30 -9.76 -28.47
C ALA A 165 -8.40 -10.07 -29.67
N SER A 166 -7.50 -9.14 -30.04
CA SER A 166 -6.54 -9.32 -31.15
C SER A 166 -5.19 -9.87 -30.72
N LEU A 167 -4.97 -10.12 -29.42
CA LEU A 167 -3.70 -10.66 -28.91
C LEU A 167 -3.54 -12.13 -29.31
N THR A 168 -2.31 -12.50 -29.58
CA THR A 168 -1.91 -13.91 -29.74
C THR A 168 -1.89 -14.64 -28.41
N ASP A 169 -1.87 -15.99 -28.44
CA ASP A 169 -1.74 -16.78 -27.20
C ASP A 169 -0.48 -16.41 -26.40
N GLU A 170 0.65 -16.12 -27.05
CA GLU A 170 1.89 -15.70 -26.40
C GLU A 170 1.75 -14.34 -25.70
N GLU A 171 0.96 -13.43 -26.24
CA GLU A 171 0.69 -12.11 -25.64
C GLU A 171 -0.32 -12.17 -24.49
N VAL A 172 -1.17 -13.21 -24.45
CA VAL A 172 -2.14 -13.45 -23.38
C VAL A 172 -1.51 -14.31 -22.26
N TYR A 173 -0.81 -15.39 -22.61
CA TYR A 173 -0.19 -16.31 -21.68
C TYR A 173 1.29 -15.96 -21.46
N VAL A 174 1.54 -14.75 -20.92
CA VAL A 174 2.89 -14.25 -20.68
C VAL A 174 3.60 -15.11 -19.64
N SER A 175 4.83 -15.54 -19.95
CA SER A 175 5.70 -16.23 -18.99
C SER A 175 6.16 -15.28 -17.88
N ARG A 176 6.71 -15.82 -16.81
CA ARG A 176 7.34 -15.04 -15.77
C ARG A 176 8.59 -14.33 -16.32
N THR A 177 8.72 -13.07 -15.98
CA THR A 177 9.88 -12.22 -16.28
C THR A 177 10.76 -12.15 -15.03
N SER A 178 12.07 -12.10 -15.20
CA SER A 178 13.02 -12.07 -14.08
C SER A 178 12.79 -10.86 -13.17
N VAL A 179 13.10 -11.03 -11.89
CA VAL A 179 13.03 -9.97 -10.87
C VAL A 179 13.74 -8.71 -11.35
N ASP A 180 14.95 -8.83 -11.93
CA ASP A 180 15.75 -7.69 -12.37
C ASP A 180 15.06 -6.91 -13.51
N GLU A 181 14.47 -7.60 -14.49
CA GLU A 181 13.75 -6.96 -15.58
C GLU A 181 12.46 -6.28 -15.08
N VAL A 182 11.76 -6.88 -14.11
CA VAL A 182 10.59 -6.25 -13.49
C VAL A 182 11.01 -5.00 -12.70
N TYR A 183 12.09 -5.05 -11.93
CA TYR A 183 12.63 -3.85 -11.25
C TYR A 183 13.03 -2.76 -12.23
N ASN A 184 13.67 -3.10 -13.34
CA ASN A 184 14.00 -2.11 -14.38
C ASN A 184 12.76 -1.39 -14.90
N GLN A 185 11.67 -2.12 -15.16
CA GLN A 185 10.41 -1.49 -15.59
C GLN A 185 9.79 -0.61 -14.50
N ILE A 186 9.82 -1.04 -13.23
CA ILE A 186 9.34 -0.25 -12.09
C ILE A 186 10.13 1.07 -11.98
N ILE A 187 11.45 1.00 -12.12
CA ILE A 187 12.33 2.18 -12.10
C ILE A 187 11.97 3.16 -13.24
N GLU A 188 11.77 2.65 -14.44
CA GLU A 188 11.35 3.48 -15.58
C GLU A 188 9.99 4.14 -15.35
N ASP A 189 9.03 3.39 -14.80
CA ASP A 189 7.70 3.90 -14.48
C ASP A 189 7.77 5.02 -13.43
N PHE A 190 8.51 4.84 -12.32
CA PHE A 190 8.64 5.87 -11.30
C PHE A 190 9.48 7.07 -11.74
N LYS A 191 10.55 6.89 -12.52
CA LYS A 191 11.29 8.01 -13.15
C LYS A 191 10.35 8.85 -14.02
N SER A 192 9.64 8.22 -14.94
CA SER A 192 8.68 8.89 -15.81
C SER A 192 7.54 9.56 -15.05
N ALA A 193 7.07 8.93 -13.95
CA ALA A 193 6.06 9.51 -13.08
C ALA A 193 6.60 10.76 -12.37
N SER A 194 7.84 10.74 -11.87
CA SER A 194 8.45 11.89 -11.18
C SER A 194 8.59 13.14 -12.09
N GLU A 195 8.73 12.91 -13.39
CA GLU A 195 8.78 13.99 -14.40
C GLU A 195 7.39 14.53 -14.76
N LYS A 196 6.36 13.69 -14.69
CA LYS A 196 5.01 14.01 -15.19
C LYS A 196 4.06 14.46 -14.10
N CYS A 197 4.15 13.90 -12.90
CA CYS A 197 3.30 14.27 -11.77
C CYS A 197 3.65 15.68 -11.24
N PRO A 198 2.67 16.45 -10.75
CA PRO A 198 2.94 17.75 -10.15
C PRO A 198 3.68 17.59 -8.81
N THR A 199 4.37 18.64 -8.40
CA THR A 199 5.03 18.69 -7.08
C THR A 199 4.01 18.72 -5.95
N VAL A 200 2.91 19.48 -6.12
CA VAL A 200 1.80 19.60 -5.17
C VAL A 200 0.48 19.75 -5.92
N TYR A 201 -0.60 19.32 -5.29
CA TYR A 201 -1.97 19.57 -5.76
C TYR A 201 -2.56 20.76 -4.99
N ASN A 202 -2.97 21.79 -5.71
CA ASN A 202 -3.59 23.00 -5.12
C ASN A 202 -5.07 22.80 -4.76
N ASN A 203 -5.77 21.90 -5.49
CA ASN A 203 -7.16 21.56 -5.22
C ASN A 203 -7.23 20.51 -4.09
N ALA A 204 -8.05 20.78 -3.08
CA ALA A 204 -8.23 19.87 -1.95
C ALA A 204 -8.77 18.49 -2.37
N ALA A 205 -9.59 18.43 -3.43
CA ALA A 205 -10.14 17.16 -3.95
C ALA A 205 -9.08 16.26 -4.62
N ASP A 206 -7.93 16.82 -4.98
CA ASP A 206 -6.84 16.06 -5.61
C ASP A 206 -5.73 15.68 -4.62
N LYS A 207 -5.83 16.11 -3.36
CA LYS A 207 -4.89 15.69 -2.31
C LYS A 207 -4.93 14.18 -2.13
N GLY A 208 -3.77 13.58 -2.01
CA GLY A 208 -3.62 12.12 -1.93
C GLY A 208 -3.31 11.44 -3.29
N ARG A 209 -3.39 12.18 -4.42
CA ARG A 209 -2.89 11.69 -5.71
C ARG A 209 -1.37 11.65 -5.73
N ALA A 210 -0.79 10.84 -6.62
CA ALA A 210 0.64 10.72 -6.79
C ALA A 210 1.28 12.05 -7.18
N THR A 211 2.29 12.47 -6.42
CA THR A 211 3.09 13.66 -6.66
C THR A 211 4.48 13.29 -7.18
N LYS A 212 5.26 14.29 -7.60
CA LYS A 212 6.69 14.10 -7.87
C LYS A 212 7.40 13.48 -6.66
N GLY A 213 7.10 13.96 -5.45
CA GLY A 213 7.70 13.43 -4.21
C GLY A 213 7.30 11.98 -3.93
N ALA A 214 6.03 11.61 -4.18
CA ALA A 214 5.59 10.22 -4.08
C ALA A 214 6.38 9.29 -5.02
N ALA A 215 6.59 9.72 -6.28
CA ALA A 215 7.35 8.95 -7.25
C ALA A 215 8.83 8.83 -6.87
N LEU A 216 9.47 9.91 -6.39
CA LEU A 216 10.85 9.87 -5.89
C LEU A 216 10.99 8.99 -4.65
N GLY A 217 10.05 9.07 -3.70
CA GLY A 217 10.08 8.25 -2.48
C GLY A 217 10.03 6.76 -2.79
N LEU A 218 9.08 6.33 -3.64
CA LEU A 218 8.99 4.93 -4.05
C LEU A 218 10.17 4.51 -4.93
N LEU A 219 10.69 5.39 -5.79
CA LEU A 219 11.91 5.13 -6.56
C LEU A 219 13.12 4.87 -5.65
N ALA A 220 13.32 5.71 -4.62
CA ALA A 220 14.38 5.51 -3.63
C ALA A 220 14.21 4.16 -2.90
N LYS A 221 12.98 3.77 -2.56
CA LYS A 221 12.68 2.49 -1.93
C LYS A 221 12.95 1.30 -2.86
N VAL A 222 12.66 1.42 -4.15
CA VAL A 222 13.00 0.41 -5.16
C VAL A 222 14.51 0.24 -5.27
N TYR A 223 15.25 1.34 -5.37
CA TYR A 223 16.71 1.31 -5.40
C TYR A 223 17.32 0.67 -4.14
N LEU A 224 16.79 1.02 -2.95
CA LEU A 224 17.20 0.39 -1.70
C LEU A 224 16.96 -1.13 -1.75
N THR A 225 15.75 -1.55 -2.19
CA THR A 225 15.37 -2.97 -2.24
C THR A 225 16.19 -3.78 -3.25
N SER A 226 16.65 -3.15 -4.34
CA SER A 226 17.51 -3.76 -5.37
C SER A 226 19.00 -3.46 -5.18
N GLU A 227 19.41 -3.02 -3.97
CA GLU A 227 20.80 -2.75 -3.58
C GLU A 227 21.54 -1.74 -4.46
N GLN A 228 20.79 -0.85 -5.13
CA GLN A 228 21.35 0.26 -5.90
C GLN A 228 21.59 1.46 -4.97
N TRP A 229 22.53 1.30 -4.02
CA TRP A 229 22.71 2.19 -2.87
C TRP A 229 22.95 3.66 -3.22
N SER A 230 23.81 3.92 -4.22
CA SER A 230 24.10 5.31 -4.65
C SER A 230 22.87 6.00 -5.24
N ASP A 231 22.08 5.27 -6.02
CA ASP A 231 20.84 5.81 -6.60
C ASP A 231 19.76 5.99 -5.54
N ALA A 232 19.67 5.08 -4.56
CA ALA A 232 18.78 5.21 -3.41
C ALA A 232 19.09 6.47 -2.59
N ALA A 233 20.37 6.69 -2.24
CA ALA A 233 20.81 7.87 -1.49
C ALA A 233 20.53 9.17 -2.27
N THR A 234 20.89 9.22 -3.55
CA THR A 234 20.67 10.40 -4.40
C THR A 234 19.18 10.72 -4.52
N THR A 235 18.35 9.71 -4.80
CA THR A 235 16.91 9.91 -4.99
C THR A 235 16.20 10.30 -3.70
N ALA A 236 16.58 9.70 -2.56
CA ALA A 236 16.05 10.11 -1.26
C ALA A 236 16.43 11.56 -0.94
N LYS A 237 17.70 11.96 -1.22
CA LYS A 237 18.16 13.34 -1.07
C LYS A 237 17.40 14.32 -1.93
N ASP A 238 17.15 13.98 -3.20
CA ASP A 238 16.34 14.81 -4.12
C ASP A 238 14.94 15.08 -3.55
N LEU A 239 14.31 14.08 -2.93
CA LEU A 239 13.02 14.27 -2.26
C LEU A 239 13.15 15.16 -1.03
N MET A 240 14.17 14.95 -0.19
CA MET A 240 14.41 15.77 1.00
C MET A 240 14.63 17.24 0.62
N ASP A 241 15.38 17.50 -0.44
CA ASP A 241 15.70 18.84 -0.94
C ASP A 241 14.50 19.58 -1.57
N MET A 242 13.38 18.89 -1.82
CA MET A 242 12.13 19.57 -2.19
C MET A 242 11.61 20.47 -1.07
N GLY A 243 11.93 20.18 0.19
CA GLY A 243 11.58 21.00 1.36
C GLY A 243 10.08 21.10 1.67
N ILE A 244 9.28 20.17 1.13
CA ILE A 244 7.81 20.14 1.31
C ILE A 244 7.35 19.07 2.29
N TYR A 245 8.22 18.14 2.63
CA TYR A 245 7.96 17.06 3.59
C TYR A 245 8.75 17.28 4.87
N GLY A 246 8.30 16.69 5.97
CA GLY A 246 8.98 16.75 7.26
C GLY A 246 8.30 15.86 8.28
N LEU A 247 9.00 15.53 9.35
CA LEU A 247 8.41 14.76 10.47
C LEU A 247 7.37 15.61 11.22
N TRP A 248 6.32 14.96 11.75
CA TRP A 248 5.49 15.55 12.78
C TRP A 248 6.31 15.69 14.07
N ASP A 249 6.01 16.69 14.86
CA ASP A 249 6.67 16.88 16.16
C ASP A 249 6.26 15.79 17.16
N ASP A 250 5.04 15.30 17.02
CA ASP A 250 4.47 14.16 17.74
C ASP A 250 4.26 12.98 16.78
N TYR A 251 4.76 11.80 17.17
CA TYR A 251 4.62 10.58 16.39
C TYR A 251 3.16 10.20 16.11
N SER A 252 2.27 10.40 17.11
CA SER A 252 0.85 10.14 16.99
C SER A 252 0.16 10.95 15.88
N GLY A 253 0.75 12.10 15.53
CA GLY A 253 0.26 12.96 14.45
C GLY A 253 0.10 12.26 13.09
N ASN A 254 0.85 11.18 12.86
CA ASN A 254 0.74 10.38 11.62
C ASN A 254 -0.59 9.62 11.49
N PHE A 255 -1.26 9.35 12.60
CA PHE A 255 -2.43 8.47 12.66
C PHE A 255 -3.73 9.23 12.92
N LYS A 256 -3.68 10.56 12.96
CA LYS A 256 -4.85 11.43 13.18
C LYS A 256 -5.50 11.84 11.87
N ASP A 257 -6.82 11.70 11.79
CA ASP A 257 -7.62 12.03 10.61
C ASP A 257 -7.45 13.49 10.18
N ILE A 258 -7.31 14.42 11.12
CA ILE A 258 -7.09 15.83 10.83
C ILE A 258 -5.77 16.11 10.09
N ASN A 259 -4.80 15.22 10.22
CA ASN A 259 -3.48 15.32 9.62
C ASN A 259 -3.32 14.56 8.31
N ARG A 260 -4.41 14.03 7.74
CA ARG A 260 -4.38 13.29 6.48
C ARG A 260 -3.68 14.06 5.37
N ASN A 261 -2.80 13.37 4.64
CA ASN A 261 -2.00 13.97 3.57
C ASN A 261 -1.20 15.20 4.03
N GLY A 262 -0.82 15.24 5.31
CA GLY A 262 -0.02 16.30 5.90
C GLY A 262 1.48 16.15 5.61
N LYS A 263 2.30 16.91 6.36
CA LYS A 263 3.74 17.12 6.07
C LYS A 263 4.58 15.83 6.03
N GLU A 264 4.20 14.77 6.74
CA GLU A 264 4.94 13.52 6.77
C GLU A 264 4.42 12.48 5.73
N SER A 265 3.21 12.67 5.20
CA SER A 265 2.62 11.77 4.22
C SER A 265 3.21 12.00 2.83
N VAL A 266 4.06 11.10 2.36
CA VAL A 266 4.61 11.14 0.98
C VAL A 266 3.62 10.50 0.01
N PHE A 267 3.08 9.33 0.37
CA PHE A 267 1.96 8.69 -0.36
C PHE A 267 1.18 7.73 0.54
N ALA A 268 -0.15 7.74 0.41
CA ALA A 268 -1.03 6.88 1.19
C ALA A 268 -2.26 6.41 0.38
N ALA A 269 -2.74 5.20 0.65
CA ALA A 269 -4.05 4.76 0.21
C ALA A 269 -5.12 5.53 0.99
N GLN A 270 -6.09 6.12 0.25
CA GLN A 270 -7.06 7.07 0.80
C GLN A 270 -8.34 6.33 1.22
N PHE A 271 -8.61 6.29 2.52
CA PHE A 271 -9.83 5.70 3.07
C PHE A 271 -10.86 6.77 3.45
N TYR A 272 -12.11 6.35 3.60
CA TYR A 272 -13.21 7.25 3.89
C TYR A 272 -13.71 7.05 5.32
N SER A 273 -13.70 8.13 6.11
CA SER A 273 -14.15 8.13 7.50
C SER A 273 -15.67 8.25 7.60
N GLY A 274 -16.25 7.69 8.67
CA GLY A 274 -17.67 7.81 8.98
C GLY A 274 -18.59 6.83 8.25
N VAL A 275 -18.05 5.97 7.39
CA VAL A 275 -18.80 4.91 6.69
C VAL A 275 -18.12 3.57 6.95
N PRO A 276 -18.68 2.69 7.78
CA PRO A 276 -18.04 1.43 8.19
C PRO A 276 -17.57 0.54 7.05
N SER A 277 -18.29 0.54 5.91
CA SER A 277 -17.90 -0.25 4.73
C SER A 277 -16.75 0.33 3.91
N GLN A 278 -16.27 1.53 4.25
CA GLN A 278 -15.20 2.24 3.57
C GLN A 278 -14.06 2.60 4.52
N ASN A 279 -14.09 2.07 5.75
CA ASN A 279 -13.03 2.23 6.74
C ASN A 279 -11.78 1.44 6.36
N ASN A 280 -10.67 1.76 7.02
CA ASN A 280 -9.46 0.95 6.96
C ASN A 280 -9.54 -0.22 7.95
N GLN A 281 -9.44 -1.45 7.46
CA GLN A 281 -9.50 -2.67 8.28
C GLN A 281 -8.35 -2.77 9.30
N ILE A 282 -7.25 -2.07 9.08
CA ILE A 282 -6.09 -2.08 9.98
C ILE A 282 -6.45 -1.65 11.40
N VAL A 283 -7.39 -0.71 11.54
CA VAL A 283 -7.82 -0.19 12.84
C VAL A 283 -8.43 -1.29 13.70
N ILE A 284 -9.37 -2.05 13.14
CA ILE A 284 -10.10 -3.09 13.88
C ILE A 284 -9.33 -4.41 13.99
N SER A 285 -8.35 -4.63 13.11
CA SER A 285 -7.59 -5.89 13.07
C SER A 285 -6.65 -6.08 14.25
N GLY A 286 -6.14 -4.99 14.83
CA GLY A 286 -5.28 -5.00 16.01
C GLY A 286 -6.03 -4.81 17.34
N LEU A 287 -7.33 -4.45 17.32
CA LEU A 287 -8.10 -4.19 18.53
C LEU A 287 -8.71 -5.47 19.13
N PRO A 288 -8.78 -5.57 20.48
CA PRO A 288 -9.40 -6.71 21.14
C PRO A 288 -10.89 -6.78 20.83
N SER A 289 -11.44 -8.00 20.81
CA SER A 289 -12.88 -8.23 20.63
C SER A 289 -13.58 -8.22 22.00
N ILE A 290 -13.94 -7.03 22.50
CA ILE A 290 -14.60 -6.84 23.81
C ILE A 290 -16.03 -6.31 23.58
N PRO A 291 -17.08 -7.14 23.77
CA PRO A 291 -18.47 -6.70 23.61
C PRO A 291 -18.80 -5.48 24.48
N GLY A 292 -19.38 -4.44 23.86
CA GLY A 292 -19.75 -3.20 24.54
C GLY A 292 -18.62 -2.17 24.71
N VAL A 293 -17.37 -2.57 24.47
CA VAL A 293 -16.20 -1.67 24.50
C VAL A 293 -15.65 -1.52 23.08
N PHE A 294 -15.16 -2.62 22.50
CA PHE A 294 -14.66 -2.67 21.12
C PHE A 294 -15.51 -3.65 20.28
N PRO A 295 -16.76 -3.32 19.95
CA PRO A 295 -17.67 -4.25 19.28
C PRO A 295 -17.23 -4.61 17.86
N ALA A 296 -16.39 -3.80 17.25
CA ALA A 296 -15.84 -4.03 15.91
C ALA A 296 -14.42 -4.63 15.94
N GLY A 297 -13.80 -4.79 17.08
CA GLY A 297 -12.48 -5.40 17.21
C GLY A 297 -12.49 -6.85 16.74
N VAL A 298 -11.58 -7.25 15.88
CA VAL A 298 -11.51 -8.60 15.31
C VAL A 298 -10.26 -9.36 15.77
N GLU A 299 -9.27 -8.66 16.33
CA GLU A 299 -8.11 -9.28 16.97
C GLU A 299 -7.45 -10.33 16.06
N ILE A 300 -7.17 -9.96 14.81
CA ILE A 300 -6.60 -10.91 13.84
C ILE A 300 -5.13 -11.20 14.19
N MET A 301 -4.40 -10.17 14.65
CA MET A 301 -2.97 -10.25 14.93
C MET A 301 -2.65 -9.65 16.29
N LEU A 302 -1.65 -10.23 16.94
CA LEU A 302 -1.14 -9.82 18.23
C LEU A 302 0.36 -9.54 18.11
N PRO A 303 0.90 -8.52 18.82
CA PRO A 303 2.34 -8.28 18.82
C PRO A 303 3.07 -9.44 19.48
N THR A 304 4.24 -9.82 18.95
CA THR A 304 5.11 -10.78 19.62
C THR A 304 5.75 -10.17 20.86
N GLU A 305 6.15 -11.01 21.83
CA GLU A 305 6.91 -10.56 23.00
C GLU A 305 8.24 -9.94 22.59
N ASP A 306 8.88 -10.45 21.54
CA ASP A 306 10.12 -9.92 20.98
C ASP A 306 9.94 -8.48 20.47
N LEU A 307 8.85 -8.18 19.75
CA LEU A 307 8.51 -6.81 19.34
C LEU A 307 8.28 -5.90 20.56
N LEU A 308 7.50 -6.34 21.53
CA LEU A 308 7.23 -5.53 22.73
C LEU A 308 8.49 -5.18 23.52
N ASN A 309 9.48 -6.07 23.50
CA ASN A 309 10.78 -5.92 24.17
C ASN A 309 11.82 -5.18 23.30
N SER A 310 11.56 -4.94 22.02
CA SER A 310 12.50 -4.26 21.14
C SER A 310 12.56 -2.73 21.36
N PHE A 311 11.57 -2.14 22.01
CA PHE A 311 11.55 -0.71 22.29
C PHE A 311 12.49 -0.36 23.43
N GLU A 312 13.33 0.66 23.21
CA GLU A 312 14.18 1.21 24.25
C GLU A 312 13.35 1.89 25.34
N GLU A 313 13.90 1.98 26.56
CA GLU A 313 13.25 2.65 27.70
C GLU A 313 12.95 4.12 27.36
N GLY A 314 11.69 4.52 27.51
CA GLY A 314 11.23 5.88 27.22
C GLY A 314 10.95 6.16 25.74
N ASP A 315 10.97 5.16 24.87
CA ASP A 315 10.52 5.33 23.47
C ASP A 315 9.01 5.56 23.43
N TYR A 316 8.62 6.80 23.15
CA TYR A 316 7.20 7.22 23.11
C TYR A 316 6.39 6.47 22.05
N ARG A 317 7.02 5.96 21.01
CA ARG A 317 6.32 5.16 19.97
C ARG A 317 5.67 3.92 20.54
N LYS A 318 6.23 3.34 21.64
CA LYS A 318 5.63 2.19 22.31
C LYS A 318 4.24 2.50 22.85
N GLU A 319 4.08 3.64 23.52
CA GLU A 319 2.78 4.09 24.07
C GLU A 319 1.77 4.42 22.98
N VAL A 320 2.21 4.97 21.84
CA VAL A 320 1.35 5.28 20.69
C VAL A 320 0.93 4.01 19.96
N THR A 321 1.75 2.95 20.01
CA THR A 321 1.53 1.73 19.22
C THR A 321 0.71 0.69 19.96
N PHE A 322 0.95 0.51 21.26
CA PHE A 322 0.36 -0.59 22.03
C PHE A 322 -0.44 -0.09 23.21
N PHE A 323 -1.43 -0.88 23.60
CA PHE A 323 -2.17 -0.74 24.84
C PHE A 323 -2.52 -2.12 25.42
N ASP A 324 -2.61 -2.20 26.73
CA ASP A 324 -2.95 -3.39 27.51
C ASP A 324 -4.05 -3.11 28.55
N GLN A 325 -4.56 -1.90 28.55
CA GLN A 325 -5.62 -1.46 29.45
C GLN A 325 -6.53 -0.44 28.77
N TYR A 326 -7.84 -0.61 28.94
CA TYR A 326 -8.83 0.39 28.55
C TYR A 326 -9.92 0.49 29.64
N TRP A 327 -10.07 1.68 30.24
CA TRP A 327 -10.85 1.93 31.43
C TRP A 327 -10.44 1.03 32.60
N TYR A 328 -11.26 0.03 32.97
CA TYR A 328 -11.01 -0.92 34.07
C TYR A 328 -10.61 -2.30 33.59
N ASP A 329 -10.69 -2.55 32.30
CA ASP A 329 -10.34 -3.83 31.68
C ASP A 329 -8.84 -3.86 31.38
N THR A 330 -8.17 -4.94 31.77
CA THR A 330 -6.78 -5.25 31.43
C THR A 330 -6.74 -6.49 30.55
N PHE A 331 -5.89 -6.49 29.55
CA PHE A 331 -5.74 -7.56 28.57
C PHE A 331 -4.30 -7.65 28.08
N ASP A 332 -3.98 -8.69 27.30
CA ASP A 332 -2.69 -8.78 26.63
C ASP A 332 -2.49 -7.59 25.69
N PRO A 333 -1.24 -7.12 25.45
CA PRO A 333 -0.97 -5.97 24.62
C PRO A 333 -1.55 -6.13 23.21
N HIS A 334 -2.23 -5.08 22.75
CA HIS A 334 -2.84 -4.99 21.43
C HIS A 334 -2.33 -3.75 20.69
N ILE A 335 -2.48 -3.74 19.36
CA ILE A 335 -2.08 -2.63 18.52
C ILE A 335 -3.26 -1.68 18.33
N TRP A 336 -3.11 -0.42 18.76
CA TRP A 336 -4.12 0.62 18.58
C TRP A 336 -3.66 1.83 17.74
N LYS A 337 -2.42 1.84 17.31
CA LYS A 337 -1.71 2.91 16.60
C LYS A 337 -2.55 3.65 15.54
N HIS A 338 -3.39 2.94 14.80
CA HIS A 338 -4.20 3.49 13.71
C HIS A 338 -5.58 4.00 14.15
N TRP A 339 -5.92 3.87 15.44
CA TRP A 339 -7.16 4.40 15.98
C TRP A 339 -6.99 5.86 16.41
N ASP A 340 -7.63 6.77 15.69
CA ASP A 340 -7.68 8.18 16.06
C ASP A 340 -8.70 8.38 17.21
N GLN A 341 -8.20 8.32 18.44
CA GLN A 341 -9.01 8.43 19.67
C GLN A 341 -9.55 9.86 19.92
N ASP A 342 -9.00 10.87 19.26
CA ASP A 342 -9.50 12.24 19.35
C ASP A 342 -10.79 12.41 18.54
N THR A 343 -11.00 11.55 17.54
CA THR A 343 -12.13 11.64 16.59
C THR A 343 -13.17 10.55 16.81
N TYR A 344 -12.77 9.36 17.24
CA TYR A 344 -13.65 8.18 17.33
C TYR A 344 -13.59 7.54 18.70
N GLU A 345 -14.77 7.34 19.31
CA GLU A 345 -14.91 6.54 20.52
C GLU A 345 -14.64 5.04 20.23
N ALA A 346 -14.43 4.22 21.25
CA ALA A 346 -14.10 2.81 21.10
C ALA A 346 -15.17 1.99 20.34
N ASP A 347 -16.44 2.34 20.48
CA ASP A 347 -17.56 1.71 19.76
C ASP A 347 -17.71 2.22 18.31
N GLN A 348 -16.97 3.24 17.92
CA GLN A 348 -16.94 3.85 16.60
C GLN A 348 -15.72 3.44 15.75
N THR A 349 -14.87 2.57 16.25
CA THR A 349 -13.62 2.17 15.57
C THR A 349 -13.83 1.63 14.15
N ALA A 350 -14.98 1.02 13.88
CA ALA A 350 -15.38 0.60 12.54
C ALA A 350 -15.68 1.79 11.57
N GLN A 351 -15.69 3.02 12.05
CA GLN A 351 -15.88 4.23 11.24
C GLN A 351 -14.58 4.97 10.96
N CYS A 352 -13.50 4.53 11.59
CA CYS A 352 -12.17 5.09 11.42
C CYS A 352 -11.69 4.85 9.97
N GLY A 353 -11.42 5.91 9.26
CA GLY A 353 -10.94 5.85 7.88
C GLY A 353 -9.53 6.38 7.76
N SER A 354 -8.66 6.08 8.74
CA SER A 354 -7.25 6.47 8.69
C SER A 354 -6.60 5.97 7.40
N ASN A 355 -5.90 6.86 6.71
CA ASN A 355 -5.19 6.50 5.49
C ASN A 355 -4.09 5.49 5.81
N PHE A 356 -3.88 4.52 4.92
CA PHE A 356 -2.74 3.61 5.03
C PHE A 356 -1.52 4.25 4.38
N ALA A 357 -0.49 4.53 5.17
CA ALA A 357 0.76 5.10 4.69
C ALA A 357 1.56 4.06 3.88
N ILE A 358 1.73 4.31 2.59
CA ILE A 358 2.58 3.50 1.70
C ILE A 358 4.02 4.00 1.75
N MET A 359 4.19 5.31 1.96
CA MET A 359 5.48 5.98 2.14
C MET A 359 5.31 7.19 3.07
N ARG A 360 6.10 7.23 4.15
CA ARG A 360 6.22 8.38 5.05
C ARG A 360 7.60 9.02 4.96
N TYR A 361 7.72 10.29 5.33
CA TYR A 361 9.00 10.99 5.29
C TYR A 361 10.06 10.38 6.22
N ALA A 362 9.65 9.79 7.35
CA ALA A 362 10.55 8.99 8.20
C ALA A 362 11.23 7.87 7.41
N GLU A 363 10.51 7.20 6.49
CA GLU A 363 11.10 6.15 5.67
C GLU A 363 12.12 6.72 4.67
N VAL A 364 11.88 7.91 4.12
CA VAL A 364 12.85 8.57 3.23
C VAL A 364 14.17 8.85 3.97
N LEU A 365 14.09 9.33 5.22
CA LEU A 365 15.27 9.56 6.06
C LEU A 365 16.02 8.27 6.34
N LEU A 366 15.33 7.18 6.66
CA LEU A 366 15.95 5.90 6.96
C LEU A 366 16.51 5.20 5.71
N ILE A 367 15.87 5.36 4.53
CA ILE A 367 16.44 4.96 3.23
C ILE A 367 17.76 5.70 2.97
N TYR A 368 17.76 7.03 3.19
CA TYR A 368 18.96 7.85 3.00
C TYR A 368 20.09 7.42 3.91
N ALA A 369 19.81 7.22 5.22
CA ALA A 369 20.78 6.77 6.20
C ALA A 369 21.40 5.40 5.84
N GLU A 370 20.55 4.43 5.50
CA GLU A 370 20.98 3.08 5.12
C GLU A 370 21.82 3.10 3.84
N ALA A 371 21.33 3.76 2.81
CA ALA A 371 22.01 3.83 1.52
C ALA A 371 23.39 4.49 1.61
N LEU A 372 23.52 5.58 2.38
CA LEU A 372 24.84 6.21 2.63
C LEU A 372 25.78 5.27 3.36
N ASN A 373 25.27 4.54 4.36
CA ASN A 373 26.07 3.55 5.09
C ASN A 373 26.59 2.45 4.17
N GLU A 374 25.75 1.93 3.27
CA GLU A 374 26.17 0.87 2.35
C GLU A 374 27.19 1.35 1.30
N VAL A 375 27.12 2.61 0.88
CA VAL A 375 28.08 3.18 -0.08
C VAL A 375 29.49 3.36 0.52
N SER A 376 29.59 3.85 1.77
CA SER A 376 30.89 4.30 2.29
C SER A 376 31.07 4.18 3.81
N GLY A 377 30.16 3.53 4.51
CA GLY A 377 30.07 3.54 5.96
C GLY A 377 29.28 4.76 6.47
N PRO A 378 28.97 4.81 7.79
CA PRO A 378 28.09 5.82 8.35
C PRO A 378 28.75 7.22 8.30
N SER A 379 28.20 8.09 7.45
CA SER A 379 28.61 9.50 7.33
C SER A 379 27.87 10.39 8.35
N ALA A 380 28.30 11.64 8.46
CA ALA A 380 27.59 12.63 9.29
C ALA A 380 26.13 12.80 8.87
N GLU A 381 25.85 12.80 7.56
CA GLU A 381 24.50 12.89 7.02
C GLU A 381 23.67 11.63 7.32
N ALA A 382 24.29 10.44 7.33
CA ALA A 382 23.61 9.21 7.70
C ALA A 382 23.19 9.23 9.17
N TYR A 383 24.08 9.68 10.07
CA TYR A 383 23.73 9.88 11.48
C TYR A 383 22.68 10.95 11.69
N ASP A 384 22.74 12.07 10.97
CA ASP A 384 21.72 13.14 11.06
C ASP A 384 20.33 12.59 10.66
N ALA A 385 20.25 11.81 9.60
CA ALA A 385 18.98 11.26 9.11
C ALA A 385 18.32 10.31 10.12
N ILE A 386 19.06 9.32 10.67
CA ILE A 386 18.49 8.40 11.66
C ILE A 386 18.17 9.13 12.98
N ASN A 387 19.02 10.07 13.42
CA ASN A 387 18.82 10.80 14.66
C ASN A 387 17.64 11.79 14.60
N GLN A 388 17.25 12.29 13.44
CA GLN A 388 16.00 13.05 13.29
C GLN A 388 14.77 12.20 13.66
N VAL A 389 14.72 10.93 13.24
CA VAL A 389 13.63 9.99 13.58
C VAL A 389 13.63 9.71 15.09
N ARG A 390 14.79 9.42 15.65
CA ARG A 390 14.97 9.17 17.10
C ARG A 390 14.60 10.40 17.94
N ALA A 391 15.02 11.60 17.51
CA ALA A 391 14.70 12.82 18.22
C ALA A 391 13.19 13.07 18.31
N ARG A 392 12.44 12.79 17.25
CA ARG A 392 10.97 12.84 17.26
C ARG A 392 10.38 11.82 18.24
N ALA A 393 10.93 10.60 18.30
CA ALA A 393 10.47 9.53 19.18
C ALA A 393 10.68 9.83 20.68
N ARG A 394 11.54 10.79 21.03
CA ARG A 394 11.74 11.28 22.41
C ARG A 394 10.53 12.02 22.98
N ASN A 395 9.63 12.49 22.14
CA ASN A 395 8.47 13.32 22.53
C ASN A 395 8.85 14.47 23.48
N GLY A 396 9.95 15.16 23.18
CA GLY A 396 10.45 16.30 23.98
C GLY A 396 11.28 15.95 25.22
N ASN A 397 11.49 14.66 25.53
CA ASN A 397 12.37 14.22 26.62
C ASN A 397 13.81 13.98 26.10
N PRO A 398 14.79 14.85 26.36
CA PRO A 398 16.15 14.69 25.85
C PRO A 398 16.96 13.55 26.54
N ASP A 399 16.48 13.02 27.65
CA ASP A 399 17.20 12.04 28.46
C ASP A 399 17.00 10.59 27.98
N VAL A 400 16.10 10.38 27.01
CA VAL A 400 15.83 9.06 26.41
C VAL A 400 16.32 9.01 24.96
N LEU A 401 16.50 7.81 24.43
CA LEU A 401 16.89 7.56 23.03
C LEU A 401 18.08 8.44 22.59
N PRO A 402 19.26 8.31 23.20
CA PRO A 402 20.41 9.15 22.84
C PRO A 402 20.73 9.06 21.34
N ASP A 403 21.36 10.09 20.79
CA ASP A 403 21.79 10.08 19.41
C ASP A 403 22.75 8.92 19.15
N ILE A 404 22.53 8.22 18.05
CA ILE A 404 23.45 7.18 17.56
C ILE A 404 24.69 7.87 17.00
N THR A 405 25.86 7.44 17.42
CA THR A 405 27.16 7.96 16.97
C THR A 405 28.25 6.89 17.05
N GLY A 406 29.29 7.01 16.21
CA GLY A 406 30.54 6.27 16.35
C GLY A 406 30.44 4.77 16.08
N LEU A 407 29.41 4.30 15.37
CA LEU A 407 29.22 2.90 15.04
C LEU A 407 30.11 2.48 13.84
N SER A 408 30.41 1.19 13.77
CA SER A 408 30.90 0.57 12.54
C SER A 408 29.82 0.54 11.46
N GLN A 409 30.19 0.26 10.22
CA GLN A 409 29.21 0.09 9.12
C GLN A 409 28.18 -1.00 9.43
N GLU A 410 28.61 -2.12 10.00
CA GLU A 410 27.76 -3.25 10.38
C GLU A 410 26.81 -2.87 11.52
N ASP A 411 27.34 -2.28 12.61
CA ASP A 411 26.50 -1.86 13.74
C ASP A 411 25.51 -0.78 13.34
N PHE A 412 25.87 0.11 12.42
CA PHE A 412 24.95 1.13 11.92
C PHE A 412 23.84 0.52 11.05
N ARG A 413 24.16 -0.51 10.24
CA ARG A 413 23.14 -1.26 9.48
C ARG A 413 22.10 -1.86 10.40
N GLU A 414 22.54 -2.52 11.47
CA GLU A 414 21.63 -3.07 12.48
C GLU A 414 20.83 -1.97 13.19
N ALA A 415 21.44 -0.84 13.50
CA ALA A 415 20.75 0.29 14.10
C ALA A 415 19.66 0.87 13.20
N VAL A 416 19.89 0.98 11.89
CA VAL A 416 18.85 1.41 10.92
C VAL A 416 17.73 0.37 10.83
N LEU A 417 18.06 -0.91 10.75
CA LEU A 417 17.08 -1.98 10.68
C LEU A 417 16.19 -2.02 11.94
N HIS A 418 16.80 -1.79 13.11
CA HIS A 418 16.08 -1.66 14.37
C HIS A 418 15.18 -0.40 14.40
N GLU A 419 15.73 0.75 14.00
CA GLU A 419 14.95 2.00 13.98
C GLU A 419 13.76 1.91 13.03
N ARG A 420 13.93 1.26 11.85
CA ARG A 420 12.84 0.95 10.93
C ARG A 420 11.79 0.06 11.58
N ARG A 421 12.21 -0.97 12.33
CA ARG A 421 11.29 -1.88 13.02
C ARG A 421 10.35 -1.13 13.95
N VAL A 422 10.89 -0.37 14.91
CA VAL A 422 10.09 0.33 15.92
C VAL A 422 9.30 1.52 15.35
N GLU A 423 9.75 2.10 14.24
CA GLU A 423 9.07 3.19 13.55
C GLU A 423 7.85 2.72 12.76
N PHE A 424 7.94 1.58 12.07
CA PHE A 424 6.94 1.12 11.10
C PHE A 424 6.13 -0.09 11.56
N VAL A 425 6.03 -0.36 12.87
CA VAL A 425 5.15 -1.40 13.40
C VAL A 425 3.78 -1.28 12.77
N ASN A 426 3.23 -2.40 12.28
CA ASN A 426 1.89 -2.47 11.69
C ASN A 426 1.68 -1.53 10.48
N GLU A 427 2.73 -1.34 9.66
CA GLU A 427 2.67 -0.63 8.38
C GLU A 427 3.07 -1.53 7.20
N GLY A 428 3.12 -2.86 7.40
CA GLY A 428 3.41 -3.85 6.36
C GLY A 428 4.82 -3.71 5.77
N GLN A 429 5.82 -3.32 6.59
CA GLN A 429 7.20 -3.09 6.13
C GLN A 429 8.17 -4.17 6.58
N ARG A 430 7.98 -4.71 7.79
CA ARG A 430 8.98 -5.54 8.46
C ARG A 430 9.39 -6.78 7.69
N TRP A 431 8.43 -7.55 7.15
CA TRP A 431 8.74 -8.74 6.36
C TRP A 431 9.62 -8.41 5.15
N TYR A 432 9.35 -7.31 4.44
CA TYR A 432 10.17 -6.88 3.32
C TYR A 432 11.59 -6.48 3.74
N ASP A 433 11.74 -5.82 4.90
CA ASP A 433 13.05 -5.49 5.44
C ASP A 433 13.85 -6.76 5.77
N LEU A 434 13.23 -7.76 6.40
CA LEU A 434 13.86 -9.05 6.71
C LEU A 434 14.24 -9.84 5.45
N VAL A 435 13.39 -9.81 4.42
CA VAL A 435 13.64 -10.49 3.15
C VAL A 435 14.83 -9.85 2.43
N ARG A 436 14.82 -8.53 2.22
CA ARG A 436 15.88 -7.84 1.46
C ARG A 436 17.25 -7.84 2.16
N THR A 437 17.27 -7.92 3.50
CA THR A 437 18.50 -7.97 4.29
C THR A 437 18.99 -9.40 4.55
N GLY A 438 18.24 -10.42 4.11
CA GLY A 438 18.59 -11.83 4.32
C GLY A 438 18.37 -12.35 5.73
N ASN A 439 17.70 -11.59 6.60
CA ASN A 439 17.56 -11.86 8.03
C ASN A 439 16.27 -12.60 8.40
N LEU A 440 15.39 -12.93 7.44
CA LEU A 440 14.06 -13.49 7.69
C LEU A 440 14.07 -14.71 8.60
N ILE A 441 14.92 -15.69 8.28
CA ILE A 441 14.93 -16.98 9.02
C ILE A 441 15.38 -16.79 10.45
N GLU A 442 16.42 -15.99 10.67
CA GLU A 442 17.00 -15.76 11.98
C GLU A 442 16.02 -15.04 12.91
N TYR A 443 15.52 -13.89 12.49
CA TYR A 443 14.64 -13.04 13.32
C TYR A 443 13.27 -13.69 13.59
N VAL A 444 12.66 -14.34 12.60
CA VAL A 444 11.40 -15.05 12.80
C VAL A 444 11.57 -16.22 13.77
N LYS A 445 12.64 -17.01 13.67
CA LYS A 445 12.90 -18.08 14.62
C LYS A 445 13.21 -17.58 16.03
N GLN A 446 13.91 -16.45 16.15
CA GLN A 446 14.15 -15.83 17.45
C GLN A 446 12.83 -15.40 18.11
N ALA A 447 11.95 -14.72 17.40
CA ALA A 447 10.72 -14.17 17.93
C ALA A 447 9.63 -15.23 18.20
N LYS A 448 9.47 -16.20 17.28
CA LYS A 448 8.35 -17.14 17.28
C LYS A 448 8.72 -18.57 17.71
N GLY A 449 10.01 -18.89 17.81
CA GLY A 449 10.49 -20.20 18.21
C GLY A 449 9.96 -21.33 17.30
N ASP A 450 9.51 -22.42 17.91
CA ASP A 450 9.01 -23.61 17.19
C ASP A 450 7.62 -23.41 16.52
N LYS A 451 6.96 -22.27 16.73
CA LYS A 451 5.69 -21.93 16.06
C LYS A 451 5.89 -21.70 14.56
N ALA A 452 7.02 -21.13 14.18
CA ALA A 452 7.32 -20.75 12.81
C ALA A 452 8.57 -21.47 12.30
N ASN A 453 8.51 -22.00 11.08
CA ASN A 453 9.65 -22.71 10.50
C ASN A 453 10.02 -22.18 9.10
N PRO A 454 10.43 -20.90 8.98
CA PRO A 454 10.85 -20.33 7.71
C PRO A 454 12.03 -21.08 7.13
N GLN A 455 11.99 -21.31 5.81
CA GLN A 455 13.04 -21.94 5.03
C GLN A 455 13.58 -20.98 3.96
N ALA A 456 14.68 -21.29 3.32
CA ALA A 456 15.29 -20.44 2.31
C ALA A 456 14.36 -20.10 1.13
N PHE A 457 13.41 -20.96 0.78
CA PHE A 457 12.45 -20.68 -0.29
C PHE A 457 11.33 -19.72 0.12
N ASN A 458 11.11 -19.48 1.42
CA ASN A 458 10.07 -18.58 1.92
C ASN A 458 10.42 -17.08 1.83
N TYR A 459 11.57 -16.75 1.22
CA TYR A 459 11.88 -15.36 0.85
C TYR A 459 11.01 -14.84 -0.30
N VAL A 460 10.28 -15.73 -0.97
CA VAL A 460 9.16 -15.43 -1.85
C VAL A 460 8.00 -16.36 -1.53
N PHE A 461 6.79 -15.95 -1.85
CA PHE A 461 5.60 -16.78 -1.64
C PHE A 461 5.20 -17.54 -2.91
N PRO A 462 4.37 -18.60 -2.79
CA PRO A 462 3.98 -19.40 -3.96
C PRO A 462 3.13 -18.61 -4.93
N ILE A 463 3.33 -18.85 -6.22
CA ILE A 463 2.42 -18.38 -7.28
C ILE A 463 1.06 -19.04 -7.07
N PRO A 464 -0.05 -18.29 -7.07
CA PRO A 464 -1.37 -18.88 -6.84
C PRO A 464 -1.70 -19.99 -7.84
N GLN A 465 -2.16 -21.16 -7.36
CA GLN A 465 -2.44 -22.32 -8.20
C GLN A 465 -3.41 -22.02 -9.34
N ARG A 466 -4.45 -21.23 -9.04
CA ARG A 466 -5.43 -20.81 -10.06
C ARG A 466 -4.78 -20.10 -11.25
N GLU A 467 -3.75 -19.31 -11.02
CA GLU A 467 -3.09 -18.56 -12.09
C GLU A 467 -2.20 -19.47 -12.93
N ILE A 468 -1.56 -20.48 -12.30
CA ILE A 468 -0.83 -21.54 -13.02
C ILE A 468 -1.80 -22.38 -13.88
N ASP A 469 -2.97 -22.73 -13.33
CA ASP A 469 -3.99 -23.50 -14.07
C ASP A 469 -4.54 -22.70 -15.27
N ASN A 470 -4.62 -21.36 -15.15
CA ASN A 470 -5.12 -20.50 -16.21
C ASN A 470 -4.07 -20.13 -17.26
N ASN A 471 -2.79 -20.09 -16.88
CA ASN A 471 -1.68 -19.74 -17.77
C ASN A 471 -0.60 -20.83 -17.73
N HIS A 472 -0.63 -21.71 -18.73
CA HIS A 472 0.28 -22.86 -18.86
C HIS A 472 1.76 -22.51 -19.02
N ASN A 473 2.10 -21.21 -19.23
CA ASN A 473 3.47 -20.71 -19.28
C ASN A 473 3.99 -20.29 -17.90
N LEU A 474 3.14 -20.31 -16.86
CA LEU A 474 3.57 -20.06 -15.50
C LEU A 474 4.16 -21.32 -14.85
N THR A 475 5.22 -21.12 -14.11
CA THR A 475 5.85 -22.15 -13.27
C THR A 475 5.78 -21.73 -11.81
N GLN A 476 5.70 -22.70 -10.91
CA GLN A 476 5.71 -22.44 -9.47
C GLN A 476 7.09 -22.00 -8.99
N ASN A 477 7.14 -21.26 -7.89
CA ASN A 477 8.38 -21.02 -7.15
C ASN A 477 8.93 -22.33 -6.57
N PRO A 478 10.25 -22.50 -6.54
CA PRO A 478 10.85 -23.74 -6.04
C PRO A 478 10.36 -24.13 -4.64
N ASN A 479 10.10 -25.40 -4.43
CA ASN A 479 9.66 -26.04 -3.19
C ASN A 479 8.22 -25.72 -2.71
N TYR A 480 7.40 -25.10 -3.56
CA TYR A 480 5.97 -24.96 -3.35
C TYR A 480 5.15 -25.89 -4.23
#